data_9cc2e1448e31d73541624415a0a43088
#
_entry.id   9cc2e1448e31d73541624415a0a43088
#
_cell.length_a   1.000
_cell.length_b   1.000
_cell.length_c   1.000
_cell.angle_alpha   90.00
_cell.angle_beta   90.00
_cell.angle_gamma   90.00
#
_symmetry.space_group_name_H-M   'P 1'
#
loop_
_entity.id
_entity.type
_entity.pdbx_description
1 polymer ?
#
loop_
_entity_poly.entity_id
_entity_poly.type
_entity_poly.pdbx_seq_one_letter_code
_entity_poly.pdbx_strand_id
1 'polypeptide(L)'
;MKSNIKKRIITSILLISLLIGMFYYSYIMIISLIIIAIISWIEFYALISKIFKKNILKDKFFRFFYKTLSLFYLSGLVYLIFAIESEYSNLKIYLLYSVLVAILSDIGGLVCGKIFKGKKLTKISPNKTISGSIGSLIFSILLIPFSYNGEIDQSLPNILLIT
;
A
#
# COMPACT_ATOMS: atom_id res chain seq x y z
N MET A 1 -26.96 9.51 -5.73
CA MET A 1 -26.15 9.18 -4.54
C MET A 1 -26.15 7.67 -4.22
N LYS A 2 -27.26 6.96 -4.21
CA LYS A 2 -27.36 5.51 -3.94
C LYS A 2 -26.55 4.60 -4.92
N SER A 3 -26.44 4.95 -6.20
CA SER A 3 -25.72 4.16 -7.22
C SER A 3 -24.19 4.13 -6.95
N ASN A 4 -23.60 5.22 -6.47
CA ASN A 4 -22.17 5.30 -6.15
C ASN A 4 -21.79 4.49 -4.90
N ILE A 5 -22.70 4.37 -3.94
CA ILE A 5 -22.48 3.55 -2.74
C ILE A 5 -22.51 2.07 -3.09
N LYS A 6 -23.48 1.62 -3.91
CA LYS A 6 -23.54 0.23 -4.37
C LYS A 6 -22.26 -0.18 -5.12
N LYS A 7 -21.78 0.67 -6.05
CA LYS A 7 -20.53 0.40 -6.79
C LYS A 7 -19.34 0.26 -5.85
N ARG A 8 -19.22 1.12 -4.83
CA ARG A 8 -18.13 1.05 -3.84
C ARG A 8 -18.21 -0.21 -2.99
N ILE A 9 -19.40 -0.64 -2.58
CA ILE A 9 -19.57 -1.89 -1.83
C ILE A 9 -19.15 -3.08 -2.68
N ILE A 10 -19.59 -3.15 -3.93
CA ILE A 10 -19.24 -4.24 -4.85
C ILE A 10 -17.72 -4.30 -5.07
N THR A 11 -17.07 -3.16 -5.34
CA THR A 11 -15.60 -3.12 -5.50
C THR A 11 -14.85 -3.52 -4.23
N SER A 12 -15.35 -3.14 -3.04
CA SER A 12 -14.73 -3.54 -1.77
C SER A 12 -14.85 -5.05 -1.54
N ILE A 13 -16.01 -5.64 -1.80
CA ILE A 13 -16.21 -7.09 -1.69
C ILE A 13 -15.29 -7.83 -2.66
N LEU A 14 -15.18 -7.36 -3.90
CA LEU A 14 -14.32 -7.95 -4.92
C LEU A 14 -12.83 -7.86 -4.53
N LEU A 15 -12.39 -6.74 -3.97
CA LEU A 15 -11.02 -6.57 -3.48
C LEU A 15 -10.72 -7.47 -2.28
N ILE A 16 -11.67 -7.62 -1.34
CA ILE A 16 -11.50 -8.53 -0.20
C ILE A 16 -11.43 -9.98 -0.68
N SER A 17 -12.30 -10.39 -1.61
CA SER A 17 -12.27 -11.76 -2.15
C SER A 17 -10.97 -12.04 -2.91
N LEU A 18 -10.44 -11.06 -3.65
CA LEU A 18 -9.14 -11.14 -4.32
C LEU A 18 -8.01 -11.31 -3.29
N LEU A 19 -8.02 -10.53 -2.20
CA LEU A 19 -7.02 -10.60 -1.14
C LEU A 19 -7.02 -11.98 -0.47
N ILE A 20 -8.21 -12.53 -0.18
CA ILE A 20 -8.35 -13.90 0.33
C ILE A 20 -7.81 -14.91 -0.68
N GLY A 21 -8.16 -14.75 -1.96
CA GLY A 21 -7.64 -15.61 -3.04
C GLY A 21 -6.11 -15.57 -3.17
N MET A 22 -5.51 -14.38 -3.04
CA MET A 22 -4.05 -14.21 -3.04
C MET A 22 -3.37 -14.94 -1.88
N PHE A 23 -4.04 -15.02 -0.73
CA PHE A 23 -3.47 -15.72 0.43
C PHE A 23 -3.48 -17.23 0.25
N TYR A 24 -4.56 -17.80 -0.28
CA TYR A 24 -4.69 -19.24 -0.45
C TYR A 24 -4.01 -19.79 -1.71
N TYR A 25 -3.95 -19.00 -2.78
CA TYR A 25 -3.45 -19.45 -4.08
C TYR A 25 -2.28 -18.58 -4.55
N SER A 26 -1.07 -19.12 -4.51
CA SER A 26 0.17 -18.45 -4.94
C SER A 26 0.09 -17.91 -6.37
N TYR A 27 -0.56 -18.64 -7.29
CA TYR A 27 -0.75 -18.18 -8.67
C TYR A 27 -1.58 -16.89 -8.76
N ILE A 28 -2.65 -16.77 -7.97
CA ILE A 28 -3.49 -15.56 -7.93
C ILE A 28 -2.67 -14.39 -7.39
N MET A 29 -1.84 -14.61 -6.39
CA MET A 29 -0.95 -13.60 -5.83
C MET A 29 0.04 -13.09 -6.88
N ILE A 30 0.77 -13.98 -7.55
CA ILE A 30 1.78 -13.63 -8.56
C ILE A 30 1.14 -12.86 -9.71
N ILE A 31 0.04 -13.36 -10.28
CA ILE A 31 -0.64 -12.69 -11.41
C ILE A 31 -1.14 -11.30 -11.00
N SER A 32 -1.77 -11.18 -9.84
CA SER A 32 -2.30 -9.88 -9.37
C SER A 32 -1.17 -8.87 -9.08
N LEU A 33 -0.04 -9.31 -8.51
CA LEU A 33 1.13 -8.46 -8.30
C LEU A 33 1.71 -7.94 -9.62
N ILE A 34 1.84 -8.80 -10.63
CA ILE A 34 2.33 -8.39 -11.95
C ILE A 34 1.38 -7.35 -12.57
N ILE A 35 0.07 -7.57 -12.51
CA ILE A 35 -0.93 -6.62 -13.03
C ILE A 35 -0.84 -5.29 -12.29
N ILE A 36 -0.77 -5.29 -10.96
CA ILE A 36 -0.66 -4.09 -10.13
C ILE A 36 0.65 -3.35 -10.45
N ALA A 37 1.77 -4.05 -10.59
CA ALA A 37 3.05 -3.45 -10.93
C ALA A 37 3.01 -2.77 -12.31
N ILE A 38 2.41 -3.40 -13.31
CA ILE A 38 2.28 -2.82 -14.66
C ILE A 38 1.40 -1.56 -14.62
N ILE A 39 0.24 -1.60 -13.96
CA ILE A 39 -0.66 -0.45 -13.83
C ILE A 39 0.05 0.70 -13.10
N SER A 40 0.70 0.41 -11.98
CA SER A 40 1.44 1.39 -11.18
C SER A 40 2.57 2.04 -11.99
N TRP A 41 3.27 1.26 -12.80
CA TRP A 41 4.32 1.78 -13.68
C TRP A 41 3.77 2.70 -14.76
N ILE A 42 2.64 2.34 -15.39
CA ILE A 42 1.97 3.18 -16.40
C ILE A 42 1.52 4.52 -15.80
N GLU A 43 0.91 4.50 -14.61
CA GLU A 43 0.48 5.70 -13.91
C GLU A 43 1.66 6.58 -13.52
N PHE A 44 2.72 5.99 -12.97
CA PHE A 44 3.93 6.73 -12.61
C PHE A 44 4.62 7.32 -13.84
N TYR A 45 4.69 6.57 -14.94
CA TYR A 45 5.20 7.05 -16.21
C TYR A 45 4.44 8.29 -16.71
N ALA A 46 3.11 8.28 -16.60
CA ALA A 46 2.26 9.40 -16.98
C ALA A 46 2.49 10.62 -16.06
N LEU A 47 2.65 10.41 -14.75
CA LEU A 47 2.95 11.46 -13.76
C LEU A 47 4.29 12.13 -14.04
N ILE A 48 5.36 11.37 -14.22
CA ILE A 48 6.69 11.90 -14.54
C ILE A 48 6.68 12.71 -15.84
N SER A 49 5.94 12.24 -16.84
CA SER A 49 5.79 12.97 -18.10
C SER A 49 5.05 14.31 -17.96
N LYS A 50 4.15 14.42 -16.96
CA LYS A 50 3.45 15.69 -16.65
C LYS A 50 4.32 16.65 -15.85
N ILE A 51 5.19 16.17 -14.96
CA ILE A 51 6.07 17.01 -14.14
C ILE A 51 7.16 17.62 -15.00
N PHE A 52 7.84 16.81 -15.80
CA PHE A 52 8.95 17.26 -16.67
C PHE A 52 8.45 17.54 -18.09
N LYS A 53 7.63 18.58 -18.26
CA LYS A 53 7.03 18.94 -19.56
C LYS A 53 7.98 19.67 -20.50
N LYS A 54 8.98 20.38 -19.96
CA LYS A 54 9.90 21.20 -20.78
C LYS A 54 10.85 20.33 -21.60
N ASN A 55 11.08 20.73 -22.84
CA ASN A 55 11.97 20.01 -23.78
C ASN A 55 13.46 20.30 -23.57
N ILE A 56 13.86 20.71 -22.38
CA ILE A 56 15.24 21.01 -22.01
C ILE A 56 15.95 19.66 -21.78
N LEU A 57 17.23 19.57 -22.16
CA LEU A 57 18.06 18.36 -21.97
C LEU A 57 18.00 17.83 -20.53
N LYS A 58 18.00 18.75 -19.56
CA LYS A 58 17.88 18.45 -18.13
C LYS A 58 16.60 17.70 -17.78
N ASP A 59 15.46 18.17 -18.31
CA ASP A 59 14.15 17.53 -18.06
C ASP A 59 14.05 16.15 -18.74
N LYS A 60 14.65 15.98 -19.91
CA LYS A 60 14.73 14.69 -20.60
C LYS A 60 15.52 13.67 -19.79
N PHE A 61 16.68 14.09 -19.24
CA PHE A 61 17.51 13.24 -18.41
C PHE A 61 16.80 12.80 -17.13
N PHE A 62 16.20 13.76 -16.38
CA PHE A 62 15.45 13.43 -15.17
C PHE A 62 14.24 12.54 -15.45
N ARG A 63 13.53 12.79 -16.55
CA ARG A 63 12.40 11.94 -16.97
C ARG A 63 12.85 10.51 -17.22
N PHE A 64 13.93 10.30 -17.94
CA PHE A 64 14.49 8.98 -18.20
C PHE A 64 14.93 8.32 -16.90
N PHE A 65 15.70 9.02 -16.08
CA PHE A 65 16.22 8.52 -14.81
C PHE A 65 15.10 8.05 -13.86
N TYR A 66 14.08 8.88 -13.61
CA TYR A 66 12.97 8.49 -12.72
C TYR A 66 12.13 7.35 -13.28
N LYS A 67 11.95 7.28 -14.60
CA LYS A 67 11.23 6.16 -15.22
C LYS A 67 11.97 4.84 -15.08
N THR A 68 13.27 4.85 -15.29
CA THR A 68 14.12 3.67 -15.13
C THR A 68 14.18 3.24 -13.66
N LEU A 69 14.36 4.20 -12.74
CA LEU A 69 14.39 3.94 -11.31
C LEU A 69 13.07 3.33 -10.82
N SER A 70 11.92 3.82 -11.29
CA SER A 70 10.62 3.26 -10.92
C SER A 70 10.42 1.83 -11.42
N LEU A 71 10.92 1.52 -12.61
CA LEU A 71 10.87 0.16 -13.16
C LEU A 71 11.73 -0.80 -12.32
N PHE A 72 12.94 -0.38 -11.95
CA PHE A 72 13.81 -1.16 -11.08
C PHE A 72 13.18 -1.40 -9.70
N TYR A 73 12.59 -0.38 -9.11
CA TYR A 73 11.92 -0.48 -7.82
C TYR A 73 10.73 -1.46 -7.87
N LEU A 74 9.86 -1.33 -8.87
CA LEU A 74 8.69 -2.21 -9.00
C LEU A 74 9.08 -3.65 -9.33
N SER A 75 10.05 -3.87 -10.21
CA SER A 75 10.54 -5.21 -10.51
C SER A 75 11.21 -5.86 -9.30
N GLY A 76 11.98 -5.09 -8.52
CA GLY A 76 12.58 -5.56 -7.27
C GLY A 76 11.52 -5.95 -6.22
N LEU A 77 10.45 -5.17 -6.07
CA LEU A 77 9.33 -5.50 -5.19
C LEU A 77 8.64 -6.81 -5.62
N VAL A 78 8.33 -6.97 -6.90
CA VAL A 78 7.71 -8.20 -7.42
C VAL A 78 8.61 -9.40 -7.17
N TYR A 79 9.92 -9.25 -7.44
CA TYR A 79 10.90 -10.30 -7.17
C TYR A 79 10.97 -10.67 -5.67
N LEU A 80 11.01 -9.68 -4.79
CA LEU A 80 11.05 -9.88 -3.33
C LEU A 80 9.84 -10.68 -2.83
N ILE A 81 8.63 -10.29 -3.26
CA ILE A 81 7.40 -10.98 -2.87
C ILE A 81 7.36 -12.40 -3.44
N PHE A 82 7.84 -12.58 -4.68
CA PHE A 82 7.97 -13.90 -5.28
C PHE A 82 8.96 -14.79 -4.52
N ALA A 83 10.12 -14.26 -4.11
CA ALA A 83 11.11 -14.98 -3.32
C ALA A 83 10.54 -15.40 -1.93
N ILE A 84 9.79 -14.51 -1.28
CA ILE A 84 9.11 -14.83 -0.01
C ILE A 84 8.11 -15.98 -0.20
N GLU A 85 7.35 -15.98 -1.29
CA GLU A 85 6.35 -17.03 -1.56
C GLU A 85 7.02 -18.38 -1.89
N SER A 86 8.13 -18.38 -2.64
CA SER A 86 8.75 -19.60 -3.15
C SER A 86 9.77 -20.23 -2.18
N GLU A 87 10.58 -19.40 -1.52
CA GLU A 87 11.71 -19.85 -0.72
C GLU A 87 11.46 -19.71 0.79
N TYR A 88 10.64 -18.73 1.20
CA TYR A 88 10.42 -18.38 2.59
C TYR A 88 8.93 -18.40 2.95
N SER A 89 8.27 -19.53 2.73
CA SER A 89 6.83 -19.67 2.96
C SER A 89 6.37 -19.33 4.39
N ASN A 90 7.25 -19.51 5.38
CA ASN A 90 7.04 -19.08 6.76
C ASN A 90 6.96 -17.54 6.92
N LEU A 91 7.54 -16.78 5.99
CA LEU A 91 7.46 -15.32 6.00
C LEU A 91 6.16 -14.78 5.36
N LYS A 92 5.35 -15.62 4.74
CA LYS A 92 4.07 -15.23 4.12
C LYS A 92 3.11 -14.58 5.11
N ILE A 93 3.13 -14.99 6.37
CA ILE A 93 2.30 -14.41 7.42
C ILE A 93 2.66 -12.94 7.69
N TYR A 94 3.93 -12.56 7.54
CA TYR A 94 4.36 -11.17 7.69
C TYR A 94 3.87 -10.28 6.54
N LEU A 95 3.79 -10.82 5.32
CA LEU A 95 3.18 -10.10 4.19
C LEU A 95 1.70 -9.83 4.47
N LEU A 96 0.97 -10.81 4.96
CA LEU A 96 -0.43 -10.64 5.33
C LEU A 96 -0.58 -9.59 6.44
N TYR A 97 0.25 -9.67 7.48
CA TYR A 97 0.27 -8.72 8.58
C TYR A 97 0.53 -7.27 8.08
N SER A 98 1.53 -7.07 7.20
CA SER A 98 1.83 -5.75 6.65
C SER A 98 0.67 -5.16 5.84
N VAL A 99 -0.03 -5.99 5.07
CA VAL A 99 -1.24 -5.57 4.34
C VAL A 99 -2.37 -5.17 5.29
N LEU A 100 -2.59 -5.93 6.37
CA LEU A 100 -3.60 -5.60 7.38
C LEU A 100 -3.27 -4.30 8.11
N VAL A 101 -2.00 -4.06 8.46
CA VAL A 101 -1.52 -2.80 9.04
C VAL A 101 -1.81 -1.63 8.10
N ALA A 102 -1.50 -1.76 6.81
CA ALA A 102 -1.77 -0.71 5.83
C ALA A 102 -3.28 -0.40 5.72
N ILE A 103 -4.13 -1.43 5.65
CA ILE A 103 -5.59 -1.27 5.58
C ILE A 103 -6.12 -0.56 6.82
N LEU A 104 -5.72 -0.99 8.02
CA LEU A 104 -6.19 -0.39 9.27
C LEU A 104 -5.67 1.02 9.46
N SER A 105 -4.43 1.30 9.06
CA SER A 105 -3.87 2.65 9.04
C SER A 105 -4.72 3.59 8.18
N ASP A 106 -5.09 3.17 6.97
CA ASP A 106 -5.94 3.95 6.07
C ASP A 106 -7.35 4.16 6.64
N ILE A 107 -7.96 3.12 7.20
CA ILE A 107 -9.27 3.22 7.86
C ILE A 107 -9.21 4.19 9.04
N GLY A 108 -8.20 4.05 9.91
CA GLY A 108 -7.99 4.93 11.06
C GLY A 108 -7.83 6.38 10.65
N GLY A 109 -7.03 6.63 9.58
CA GLY A 109 -6.85 7.95 9.02
C GLY A 109 -8.14 8.58 8.50
N LEU A 110 -8.95 7.80 7.79
CA LEU A 110 -10.24 8.25 7.26
C LEU A 110 -11.26 8.51 8.36
N VAL A 111 -11.39 7.61 9.32
CA VAL A 111 -12.36 7.67 10.41
C VAL A 111 -12.04 8.85 11.33
N CYS A 112 -10.82 8.89 11.88
CA CYS A 112 -10.40 9.95 12.78
C CYS A 112 -10.38 11.33 12.10
N GLY A 113 -9.94 11.38 10.84
CA GLY A 113 -9.94 12.61 10.06
C GLY A 113 -11.34 13.20 9.83
N LYS A 114 -12.35 12.34 9.65
CA LYS A 114 -13.75 12.77 9.46
C LYS A 114 -14.44 13.13 10.79
N ILE A 115 -14.17 12.38 11.86
CA ILE A 115 -14.81 12.59 13.16
C ILE A 115 -14.23 13.84 13.84
N PHE A 116 -12.91 13.93 13.94
CA PHE A 116 -12.26 15.00 14.70
C PHE A 116 -11.98 16.27 13.90
N LYS A 117 -12.12 16.25 12.56
CA LYS A 117 -12.02 17.41 11.67
C LYS A 117 -10.89 18.39 12.04
N GLY A 118 -9.69 17.88 12.32
CA GLY A 118 -8.55 18.66 12.77
C GLY A 118 -7.96 19.59 11.71
N LYS A 119 -6.92 20.36 12.07
CA LYS A 119 -6.17 21.21 11.14
C LYS A 119 -5.63 20.39 9.97
N LYS A 120 -5.57 20.99 8.79
CA LYS A 120 -4.99 20.37 7.58
C LYS A 120 -3.52 20.06 7.81
N LEU A 121 -3.07 18.87 7.40
CA LEU A 121 -1.71 18.42 7.61
C LEU A 121 -0.71 19.21 6.75
N THR A 122 -1.04 19.39 5.47
CA THR A 122 -0.19 20.10 4.51
C THR A 122 -1.02 20.92 3.53
N LYS A 123 -0.39 21.96 2.92
CA LYS A 123 -0.99 22.73 1.83
C LYS A 123 -1.15 21.90 0.55
N ILE A 124 -0.29 20.90 0.36
CA ILE A 124 -0.25 20.04 -0.84
C ILE A 124 -1.40 19.05 -0.85
N SER A 125 -1.80 18.53 0.31
CA SER A 125 -2.91 17.57 0.45
C SER A 125 -4.00 18.13 1.38
N PRO A 126 -4.92 18.94 0.87
CA PRO A 126 -5.90 19.66 1.68
C PRO A 126 -6.95 18.75 2.35
N ASN A 127 -7.04 17.50 1.94
CA ASN A 127 -7.98 16.53 2.51
C ASN A 127 -7.40 15.73 3.69
N LYS A 128 -6.07 15.80 3.91
CA LYS A 128 -5.43 15.13 5.05
C LYS A 128 -5.40 16.05 6.27
N THR A 129 -5.81 15.51 7.42
CA THR A 129 -5.86 16.23 8.72
C THR A 129 -4.84 15.65 9.69
N ILE A 130 -4.40 16.45 10.66
CA ILE A 130 -3.49 15.99 11.73
C ILE A 130 -4.17 14.89 12.56
N SER A 131 -5.46 15.05 12.88
CA SER A 131 -6.24 14.01 13.57
C SER A 131 -6.32 12.70 12.78
N GLY A 132 -6.38 12.77 11.44
CA GLY A 132 -6.32 11.61 10.59
C GLY A 132 -4.97 10.89 10.67
N SER A 133 -3.85 11.62 10.67
CA SER A 133 -2.52 11.01 10.80
C SER A 133 -2.31 10.35 12.16
N ILE A 134 -2.79 10.95 13.24
CA ILE A 134 -2.77 10.34 14.58
C ILE A 134 -3.65 9.07 14.58
N GLY A 135 -4.83 9.13 13.96
CA GLY A 135 -5.72 7.99 13.82
C GLY A 135 -5.09 6.82 13.05
N SER A 136 -4.40 7.10 11.94
CA SER A 136 -3.64 6.08 11.20
C SER A 136 -2.64 5.36 12.10
N LEU A 137 -1.89 6.11 12.89
CA LEU A 137 -0.86 5.57 13.79
C LEU A 137 -1.49 4.74 14.93
N ILE A 138 -2.55 5.21 15.55
CA ILE A 138 -3.24 4.47 16.62
C ILE A 138 -3.80 3.15 16.09
N PHE A 139 -4.44 3.15 14.92
CA PHE A 139 -5.04 1.95 14.34
C PHE A 139 -3.99 0.94 13.86
N SER A 140 -2.82 1.38 13.39
CA SER A 140 -1.74 0.47 13.05
C SER A 140 -1.16 -0.20 14.31
N ILE A 141 -0.94 0.55 15.40
CA ILE A 141 -0.43 0.02 16.67
C ILE A 141 -1.41 -0.98 17.30
N LEU A 142 -2.71 -0.85 17.07
CA LEU A 142 -3.75 -1.71 17.63
C LEU A 142 -3.63 -3.17 17.14
N LEU A 143 -2.89 -3.42 16.05
CA LEU A 143 -2.60 -4.77 15.56
C LEU A 143 -1.43 -5.46 16.29
N ILE A 144 -0.61 -4.75 17.04
CA ILE A 144 0.56 -5.32 17.74
C ILE A 144 0.18 -6.50 18.66
N PRO A 145 -0.88 -6.41 19.51
CA PRO A 145 -1.26 -7.53 20.36
C PRO A 145 -1.65 -8.79 19.58
N PHE A 146 -2.20 -8.63 18.37
CA PHE A 146 -2.57 -9.74 17.49
C PHE A 146 -1.36 -10.50 16.97
N SER A 147 -0.26 -9.81 16.69
CA SER A 147 0.98 -10.43 16.25
C SER A 147 1.72 -11.10 17.39
N TYR A 148 1.59 -10.59 18.63
CA TYR A 148 2.26 -11.13 19.81
C TYR A 148 1.63 -12.42 20.34
N ASN A 149 0.30 -12.56 20.24
CA ASN A 149 -0.45 -13.75 20.68
C ASN A 149 -0.61 -14.83 19.60
N GLY A 150 -0.14 -14.58 18.39
CA GLY A 150 -0.21 -15.49 17.26
C GLY A 150 1.08 -16.28 17.03
N GLU A 151 1.13 -17.02 15.93
CA GLU A 151 2.30 -17.80 15.48
C GLU A 151 3.52 -16.93 15.08
N ILE A 152 3.43 -15.61 15.25
CA ILE A 152 4.51 -14.67 14.98
C ILE A 152 5.36 -14.57 16.24
N ASP A 153 6.22 -15.56 16.43
CA ASP A 153 7.19 -15.60 17.54
C ASP A 153 8.36 -14.65 17.26
N GLN A 154 8.14 -13.34 17.52
CA GLN A 154 9.19 -12.34 17.33
C GLN A 154 9.24 -11.34 18.49
N SER A 155 10.46 -10.85 18.77
CA SER A 155 10.67 -9.80 19.76
C SER A 155 9.90 -8.53 19.39
N LEU A 156 9.32 -7.86 20.40
CA LEU A 156 8.58 -6.58 20.25
C LEU A 156 9.25 -5.55 19.31
N PRO A 157 10.59 -5.37 19.30
CA PRO A 157 11.24 -4.43 18.37
C PRO A 157 11.00 -4.74 16.90
N ASN A 158 10.96 -6.01 16.52
CA ASN A 158 10.77 -6.41 15.12
C ASN A 158 9.33 -6.17 14.65
N ILE A 159 8.34 -6.34 15.54
CA ILE A 159 6.94 -6.06 15.25
C ILE A 159 6.72 -4.56 15.09
N LEU A 160 7.33 -3.72 15.92
CA LEU A 160 7.26 -2.26 15.85
C LEU A 160 7.87 -1.70 14.55
N LEU A 161 8.87 -2.37 13.98
CA LEU A 161 9.47 -1.98 12.71
C LEU A 161 8.52 -2.21 11.50
N ILE A 162 7.61 -3.16 11.60
CA ILE A 162 6.65 -3.50 10.54
C ILE A 162 5.36 -2.69 10.69
N THR A 163 5.05 -2.21 11.90
CA THR A 163 3.85 -1.42 12.21
C THR A 163 4.08 0.07 12.05
#